data_76e1ebf1166796265f007b03be999041
#
_entry.id   76e1ebf1166796265f007b03be999041
#
_cell.length_a   1.000
_cell.length_b   1.000
_cell.length_c   1.000
_cell.angle_alpha   90.00
_cell.angle_beta   90.00
_cell.angle_gamma   90.00
#
_symmetry.space_group_name_H-M   'P 1'
#
loop_
_entity.id
_entity.type
_entity.pdbx_description
1 polymer ?
#
loop_
_entity_poly.entity_id
_entity_poly.type
_entity_poly.pdbx_seq_one_letter_code
_entity_poly.pdbx_strand_id
1 'polypeptide(L)'
;MKLSPTRLRRDVELGVKNLLLHKLRSALTMLGMVFGVGSVIAMLAIGEGASREALERIRRLGSHNIMLESKKPPEEGNSQKKTAWFSIYGLLYADADRIAETVPAIDKVVPIKAIVKPGRFRNRAQDLRVVCTTHEWFDLVKREVVAGRTMTARDTREFASVAVLTEWGARKLLANEHALGESLTIDAQTYRVIGIVRSETGGADASDMPDSRTDVYIPLASARQRYGDVFFRRTNGATVREKVELHEIIAHVVEEKNVEPASKAVRRILETSHKTEDYAISVPLQLLRQAEATKRTFSIVLGAIAGISLLVGGIGIMNIMLASVTERTREIGIRRAIGARRNQIVVQFLIEALVLSVFGGLVGMALGVGIPAVVTLVAKMPTVVTFGSLVLSFGISVGVGIGFGIYPAMRASKLDPIIALRHE
;
A
#
# COMPACT_ATOMS: atom_id res chain seq x y z
N MET A 1 -35.33 -19.86 -29.50
CA MET A 1 -36.58 -19.65 -28.71
C MET A 1 -36.68 -18.15 -28.41
N LYS A 2 -37.57 -17.41 -29.10
CA LYS A 2 -37.72 -15.96 -28.86
C LYS A 2 -38.50 -15.77 -27.57
N LEU A 3 -37.84 -15.36 -26.51
CA LEU A 3 -38.44 -14.90 -25.27
C LEU A 3 -39.18 -13.57 -25.61
N SER A 4 -40.48 -13.56 -25.60
CA SER A 4 -41.25 -12.32 -25.80
C SER A 4 -41.03 -11.45 -24.54
N PRO A 5 -40.73 -10.14 -24.68
CA PRO A 5 -40.46 -9.25 -23.57
C PRO A 5 -41.58 -9.17 -22.52
N THR A 6 -42.80 -9.38 -22.95
CA THR A 6 -43.99 -9.43 -22.08
C THR A 6 -44.02 -10.65 -21.15
N ARG A 7 -43.52 -11.81 -21.60
CA ARG A 7 -43.40 -13.01 -20.75
C ARG A 7 -42.29 -12.84 -19.70
N LEU A 8 -41.14 -12.30 -20.09
CA LEU A 8 -40.02 -12.06 -19.18
C LEU A 8 -40.44 -11.12 -18.04
N ARG A 9 -41.13 -10.02 -18.36
CA ARG A 9 -41.65 -9.08 -17.36
C ARG A 9 -42.61 -9.76 -16.37
N ARG A 10 -43.53 -10.60 -16.85
CA ARG A 10 -44.46 -11.33 -16.00
C ARG A 10 -43.77 -12.37 -15.11
N ASP A 11 -42.73 -13.05 -15.61
CA ASP A 11 -41.99 -14.04 -14.86
C ASP A 11 -41.12 -13.39 -13.77
N VAL A 12 -40.57 -12.21 -14.04
CA VAL A 12 -39.86 -11.39 -13.03
C VAL A 12 -40.84 -10.88 -11.97
N GLU A 13 -41.99 -10.37 -12.35
CA GLU A 13 -43.03 -9.88 -11.42
C GLU A 13 -43.55 -11.00 -10.51
N LEU A 14 -43.75 -12.20 -11.05
CA LEU A 14 -44.07 -13.40 -10.27
C LEU A 14 -42.91 -13.78 -9.31
N GLY A 15 -41.65 -13.71 -9.76
CA GLY A 15 -40.51 -13.96 -8.93
C GLY A 15 -40.44 -13.01 -7.72
N VAL A 16 -40.63 -11.72 -7.95
CA VAL A 16 -40.64 -10.71 -6.88
C VAL A 16 -41.80 -10.93 -5.90
N LYS A 17 -43.00 -11.22 -6.41
CA LYS A 17 -44.20 -11.49 -5.59
C LYS A 17 -43.99 -12.72 -4.69
N ASN A 18 -43.39 -13.78 -5.21
CA ASN A 18 -43.07 -14.99 -4.44
C ASN A 18 -42.05 -14.73 -3.33
N LEU A 19 -41.06 -13.88 -3.56
CA LEU A 19 -40.09 -13.45 -2.54
C LEU A 19 -40.77 -12.72 -1.40
N LEU A 20 -41.78 -11.92 -1.68
CA LEU A 20 -42.50 -11.16 -0.66
C LEU A 20 -43.50 -12.02 0.14
N LEU A 21 -43.94 -13.17 -0.39
CA LEU A 21 -44.81 -14.09 0.33
C LEU A 21 -44.08 -14.88 1.42
N HIS A 22 -42.78 -15.21 1.23
CA HIS A 22 -41.97 -15.97 2.19
C HIS A 22 -40.77 -15.14 2.70
N LYS A 23 -41.05 -13.96 3.27
CA LYS A 23 -40.09 -12.93 3.62
C LYS A 23 -38.88 -13.45 4.42
N LEU A 24 -39.11 -14.27 5.46
CA LEU A 24 -38.06 -14.76 6.33
C LEU A 24 -37.09 -15.70 5.60
N ARG A 25 -37.65 -16.59 4.75
CA ARG A 25 -36.86 -17.56 3.97
C ARG A 25 -36.03 -16.85 2.91
N SER A 26 -36.66 -15.92 2.17
CA SER A 26 -35.98 -15.11 1.16
C SER A 26 -34.90 -14.21 1.77
N ALA A 27 -35.16 -13.60 2.92
CA ALA A 27 -34.18 -12.79 3.63
C ALA A 27 -32.96 -13.61 4.05
N LEU A 28 -33.17 -14.82 4.61
CA LEU A 28 -32.08 -15.67 5.09
C LEU A 28 -31.15 -16.14 3.95
N THR A 29 -31.72 -16.44 2.77
CA THR A 29 -30.92 -16.79 1.57
C THR A 29 -30.23 -15.61 0.98
N MET A 30 -30.93 -14.47 0.86
CA MET A 30 -30.32 -13.25 0.38
C MET A 30 -29.15 -12.83 1.28
N LEU A 31 -29.25 -13.08 2.59
CA LEU A 31 -28.19 -12.75 3.55
C LEU A 31 -26.85 -13.43 3.18
N GLY A 32 -26.87 -14.72 2.81
CA GLY A 32 -25.69 -15.44 2.35
C GLY A 32 -25.07 -14.81 1.10
N MET A 33 -25.90 -14.42 0.11
CA MET A 33 -25.45 -13.72 -1.08
C MET A 33 -24.92 -12.31 -0.77
N VAL A 34 -25.65 -11.57 0.06
CA VAL A 34 -25.30 -10.20 0.47
C VAL A 34 -23.94 -10.18 1.18
N PHE A 35 -23.76 -11.07 2.14
CA PHE A 35 -22.45 -11.18 2.82
C PHE A 35 -21.38 -11.71 1.90
N GLY A 36 -21.66 -12.67 1.05
CA GLY A 36 -20.74 -13.19 0.04
C GLY A 36 -20.20 -12.08 -0.86
N VAL A 37 -21.10 -11.36 -1.54
CA VAL A 37 -20.74 -10.26 -2.45
C VAL A 37 -20.13 -9.08 -1.72
N GLY A 38 -20.72 -8.68 -0.57
CA GLY A 38 -20.27 -7.53 0.22
C GLY A 38 -18.87 -7.75 0.78
N SER A 39 -18.57 -8.94 1.31
CA SER A 39 -17.24 -9.27 1.82
C SER A 39 -16.18 -9.29 0.71
N VAL A 40 -16.50 -9.82 -0.48
CA VAL A 40 -15.57 -9.79 -1.63
C VAL A 40 -15.19 -8.36 -1.99
N ILE A 41 -16.20 -7.48 -2.16
CA ILE A 41 -15.94 -6.09 -2.55
C ILE A 41 -15.18 -5.35 -1.46
N ALA A 42 -15.61 -5.46 -0.19
CA ALA A 42 -14.95 -4.79 0.93
C ALA A 42 -13.49 -5.22 1.06
N MET A 43 -13.22 -6.51 0.94
CA MET A 43 -11.90 -7.09 1.07
C MET A 43 -10.97 -6.67 -0.06
N LEU A 44 -11.46 -6.71 -1.32
CA LEU A 44 -10.70 -6.22 -2.47
C LEU A 44 -10.43 -4.72 -2.36
N ALA A 45 -11.39 -3.92 -1.88
CA ALA A 45 -11.23 -2.49 -1.73
C ALA A 45 -10.20 -2.10 -0.66
N ILE A 46 -10.22 -2.77 0.49
CA ILE A 46 -9.25 -2.56 1.58
C ILE A 46 -7.87 -3.03 1.12
N GLY A 47 -7.76 -4.22 0.52
CA GLY A 47 -6.51 -4.76 0.02
C GLY A 47 -5.87 -3.89 -1.07
N GLU A 48 -6.66 -3.37 -2.01
CA GLU A 48 -6.18 -2.44 -3.04
C GLU A 48 -5.71 -1.11 -2.44
N GLY A 49 -6.47 -0.56 -1.48
CA GLY A 49 -6.10 0.70 -0.81
C GLY A 49 -4.78 0.58 -0.05
N ALA A 50 -4.64 -0.43 0.81
CA ALA A 50 -3.42 -0.69 1.58
C ALA A 50 -2.21 -0.96 0.64
N SER A 51 -2.42 -1.73 -0.43
CA SER A 51 -1.37 -1.99 -1.41
C SER A 51 -0.93 -0.72 -2.15
N ARG A 52 -1.85 0.13 -2.58
CA ARG A 52 -1.51 1.40 -3.25
C ARG A 52 -0.70 2.30 -2.34
N GLU A 53 -1.11 2.44 -1.08
CA GLU A 53 -0.37 3.25 -0.12
C GLU A 53 1.06 2.73 0.09
N ALA A 54 1.22 1.42 0.28
CA ALA A 54 2.54 0.80 0.42
C ALA A 54 3.41 1.02 -0.84
N LEU A 55 2.84 0.80 -2.02
CA LEU A 55 3.53 1.00 -3.29
C LEU A 55 3.91 2.47 -3.53
N GLU A 56 3.05 3.42 -3.16
CA GLU A 56 3.37 4.85 -3.25
C GLU A 56 4.50 5.25 -2.32
N ARG A 57 4.51 4.75 -1.08
CA ARG A 57 5.61 4.99 -0.13
C ARG A 57 6.94 4.49 -0.69
N ILE A 58 6.96 3.26 -1.23
CA ILE A 58 8.18 2.69 -1.83
C ILE A 58 8.59 3.45 -3.10
N ARG A 59 7.63 3.85 -3.95
CA ARG A 59 7.93 4.64 -5.16
C ARG A 59 8.56 6.00 -4.85
N ARG A 60 8.19 6.62 -3.73
CA ARG A 60 8.80 7.88 -3.29
C ARG A 60 10.28 7.74 -2.94
N LEU A 61 10.73 6.54 -2.56
CA LEU A 61 12.16 6.24 -2.37
C LEU A 61 12.93 6.18 -3.70
N GLY A 62 12.22 6.13 -4.84
CA GLY A 62 12.79 6.00 -6.16
C GLY A 62 13.10 4.55 -6.55
N SER A 63 12.37 4.00 -7.53
CA SER A 63 12.57 2.61 -8.00
C SER A 63 13.95 2.36 -8.61
N HIS A 64 14.63 3.43 -9.05
CA HIS A 64 15.95 3.39 -9.65
C HIS A 64 17.09 3.57 -8.65
N ASN A 65 16.78 3.78 -7.36
CA ASN A 65 17.79 4.02 -6.34
C ASN A 65 18.21 2.72 -5.66
N ILE A 66 19.50 2.65 -5.31
CA ILE A 66 20.07 1.68 -4.39
C ILE A 66 20.45 2.48 -3.15
N MET A 67 19.84 2.18 -2.02
CA MET A 67 20.07 2.88 -0.76
C MET A 67 21.01 2.04 0.09
N LEU A 68 22.07 2.64 0.59
CA LEU A 68 23.05 2.04 1.46
C LEU A 68 23.01 2.80 2.78
N GLU A 69 22.80 2.11 3.89
CA GLU A 69 22.71 2.69 5.21
C GLU A 69 23.81 2.14 6.11
N SER A 70 24.46 2.99 6.89
CA SER A 70 25.39 2.58 7.93
C SER A 70 24.66 1.93 9.09
N LYS A 71 25.05 0.73 9.47
CA LYS A 71 24.50 0.00 10.60
C LYS A 71 25.59 -0.23 11.65
N LYS A 72 25.25 0.02 12.92
CA LYS A 72 26.11 -0.40 14.01
C LYS A 72 26.09 -1.93 14.09
N PRO A 73 27.23 -2.60 14.00
CA PRO A 73 27.29 -4.05 14.15
C PRO A 73 26.69 -4.48 15.50
N PRO A 74 25.96 -5.60 15.56
CA PRO A 74 25.48 -6.15 16.83
C PRO A 74 26.69 -6.41 17.74
N GLU A 75 26.59 -6.02 18.99
CA GLU A 75 27.60 -6.32 20.00
C GLU A 75 27.59 -7.83 20.23
N GLU A 76 28.47 -8.56 19.56
CA GLU A 76 28.66 -9.98 19.84
C GLU A 76 29.05 -10.14 21.31
N GLY A 77 28.29 -10.99 22.01
CA GLY A 77 28.21 -11.17 23.44
C GLY A 77 29.51 -11.66 24.16
N ASN A 78 30.67 -11.19 23.77
CA ASN A 78 31.89 -11.47 24.48
C ASN A 78 32.18 -10.36 25.52
N SER A 79 31.83 -10.68 26.76
CA SER A 79 31.83 -9.84 27.96
C SER A 79 33.16 -9.13 28.29
N GLN A 80 34.21 -9.29 27.52
CA GLN A 80 35.53 -8.74 27.77
C GLN A 80 35.94 -7.51 26.95
N LYS A 81 35.14 -7.07 25.97
CA LYS A 81 35.35 -5.80 25.23
C LYS A 81 34.40 -4.68 25.63
N LYS A 82 34.03 -4.60 26.90
CA LYS A 82 33.13 -3.57 27.47
C LYS A 82 33.64 -2.15 27.48
N THR A 83 34.76 -1.84 26.84
CA THR A 83 35.34 -0.49 26.86
C THR A 83 35.89 -0.06 25.50
N ALA A 84 35.14 -0.31 24.42
CA ALA A 84 35.43 0.41 23.19
C ALA A 84 34.86 1.84 23.33
N TRP A 85 35.64 2.70 23.97
CA TRP A 85 35.41 4.15 24.10
C TRP A 85 35.29 4.82 22.70
N PHE A 86 35.59 4.06 21.65
CA PHE A 86 35.66 4.52 20.29
C PHE A 86 35.15 3.40 19.33
N SER A 87 34.04 3.64 18.66
CA SER A 87 33.45 2.74 17.66
C SER A 87 33.56 3.36 16.26
N ILE A 88 34.18 2.64 15.34
CA ILE A 88 34.23 3.02 13.91
C ILE A 88 33.39 2.02 13.15
N TYR A 89 32.41 2.49 12.43
CA TYR A 89 31.52 1.64 11.58
C TYR A 89 30.87 2.45 10.48
N GLY A 90 30.31 1.74 9.53
CA GLY A 90 29.47 2.31 8.49
C GLY A 90 30.25 2.74 7.24
N LEU A 91 29.53 3.37 6.34
CA LEU A 91 29.97 3.74 5.00
C LEU A 91 31.05 4.84 5.02
N LEU A 92 32.03 4.71 4.14
CA LEU A 92 33.13 5.63 3.98
C LEU A 92 32.93 6.54 2.76
N TYR A 93 33.56 7.72 2.74
CA TYR A 93 33.60 8.57 1.53
C TYR A 93 34.23 7.82 0.35
N ALA A 94 35.26 7.02 0.60
CA ALA A 94 35.92 6.20 -0.40
C ALA A 94 35.00 5.15 -1.03
N ASP A 95 33.95 4.70 -0.32
CA ASP A 95 32.97 3.76 -0.89
C ASP A 95 32.08 4.48 -1.90
N ALA A 96 31.65 5.71 -1.62
CA ALA A 96 30.88 6.52 -2.54
C ALA A 96 31.65 6.78 -3.84
N ASP A 97 32.93 7.17 -3.71
CA ASP A 97 33.82 7.44 -4.87
C ASP A 97 34.03 6.14 -5.67
N ARG A 98 34.32 5.02 -5.00
CA ARG A 98 34.54 3.72 -5.65
C ARG A 98 33.29 3.20 -6.37
N ILE A 99 32.11 3.37 -5.79
CA ILE A 99 30.83 2.98 -6.43
C ILE A 99 30.62 3.81 -7.68
N ALA A 100 30.86 5.12 -7.61
CA ALA A 100 30.71 6.02 -8.75
C ALA A 100 31.65 5.68 -9.93
N GLU A 101 32.89 5.29 -9.62
CA GLU A 101 33.92 4.99 -10.62
C GLU A 101 33.79 3.56 -11.19
N THR A 102 33.34 2.60 -10.38
CA THR A 102 33.41 1.16 -10.75
C THR A 102 32.13 0.64 -11.39
N VAL A 103 30.97 1.24 -11.12
CA VAL A 103 29.66 0.73 -11.61
C VAL A 103 29.09 1.64 -12.70
N PRO A 104 29.30 1.34 -13.99
CA PRO A 104 28.89 2.23 -15.10
C PRO A 104 27.38 2.45 -15.23
N ALA A 105 26.57 1.57 -14.65
CA ALA A 105 25.12 1.70 -14.66
C ALA A 105 24.60 2.79 -13.70
N ILE A 106 25.45 3.26 -12.79
CA ILE A 106 25.15 4.31 -11.81
C ILE A 106 25.60 5.65 -12.40
N ASP A 107 24.68 6.60 -12.51
CA ASP A 107 24.96 7.95 -13.03
C ASP A 107 25.17 8.99 -11.92
N LYS A 108 24.56 8.76 -10.74
CA LYS A 108 24.69 9.68 -9.60
C LYS A 108 24.87 8.88 -8.31
N VAL A 109 25.84 9.33 -7.51
CA VAL A 109 26.07 8.82 -6.15
C VAL A 109 25.97 9.98 -5.19
N VAL A 110 24.99 9.90 -4.30
CA VAL A 110 24.67 10.96 -3.34
C VAL A 110 25.01 10.50 -1.92
N PRO A 111 26.15 10.95 -1.38
CA PRO A 111 26.51 10.69 0.02
C PRO A 111 25.70 11.59 0.97
N ILE A 112 25.25 11.01 2.06
CA ILE A 112 24.43 11.68 3.08
C ILE A 112 25.04 11.47 4.46
N LYS A 113 25.14 12.57 5.20
CA LYS A 113 25.56 12.57 6.59
C LYS A 113 24.53 13.30 7.45
N ALA A 114 23.94 12.63 8.40
CA ALA A 114 22.96 13.22 9.31
C ALA A 114 23.61 13.53 10.67
N ILE A 115 23.51 14.78 11.12
CA ILE A 115 24.04 15.23 12.41
C ILE A 115 22.97 15.97 13.19
N VAL A 116 23.05 15.91 14.51
CA VAL A 116 22.21 16.74 15.38
C VAL A 116 23.10 17.77 16.02
N LYS A 117 22.79 19.05 15.80
CA LYS A 117 23.57 20.19 16.30
C LYS A 117 22.67 21.28 16.83
N PRO A 118 23.10 22.01 17.87
CA PRO A 118 22.36 23.19 18.33
C PRO A 118 22.33 24.25 17.22
N GLY A 119 21.13 24.61 16.81
CA GLY A 119 20.91 25.70 15.87
C GLY A 119 20.39 26.94 16.60
N ARG A 120 20.87 28.11 16.19
CA ARG A 120 20.47 29.40 16.74
C ARG A 120 20.04 30.35 15.63
N PHE A 121 18.85 30.87 15.78
CA PHE A 121 18.34 31.93 14.94
C PHE A 121 17.88 33.10 15.82
N ARG A 122 18.60 34.22 15.73
CA ARG A 122 18.40 35.39 16.62
C ARG A 122 18.42 34.96 18.11
N ASN A 123 17.27 35.06 18.79
CA ASN A 123 17.10 34.72 20.22
C ASN A 123 16.59 33.29 20.46
N ARG A 124 16.36 32.50 19.42
CA ARG A 124 15.87 31.12 19.55
C ARG A 124 17.01 30.12 19.33
N ALA A 125 17.14 29.18 20.25
CA ALA A 125 18.06 28.06 20.14
C ALA A 125 17.29 26.76 20.21
N GLN A 126 17.59 25.84 19.29
CA GLN A 126 16.95 24.52 19.23
C GLN A 126 17.92 23.52 18.62
N ASP A 127 17.85 22.27 19.06
CA ASP A 127 18.57 21.19 18.39
C ASP A 127 17.94 20.93 17.01
N LEU A 128 18.81 21.02 15.99
CA LEU A 128 18.46 20.82 14.61
C LEU A 128 19.02 19.51 14.10
N ARG A 129 18.20 18.77 13.40
CA ARG A 129 18.65 17.66 12.58
C ARG A 129 19.10 18.21 11.23
N VAL A 130 20.40 18.19 11.03
CA VAL A 130 21.07 18.71 9.85
C VAL A 130 21.47 17.55 8.95
N VAL A 131 21.01 17.55 7.72
CA VAL A 131 21.39 16.61 6.67
C VAL A 131 22.41 17.29 5.76
N CYS A 132 23.60 16.70 5.72
CA CYS A 132 24.70 17.16 4.90
C CYS A 132 24.73 16.28 3.63
N THR A 133 24.54 16.89 2.47
CA THR A 133 24.44 16.16 1.21
C THR A 133 24.94 16.99 0.02
N THR A 134 24.86 16.45 -1.18
CA THR A 134 25.22 17.16 -2.42
C THR A 134 23.98 17.78 -3.08
N HIS A 135 24.19 18.62 -4.09
CA HIS A 135 23.10 19.25 -4.82
C HIS A 135 22.23 18.22 -5.59
N GLU A 136 22.83 17.12 -6.02
CA GLU A 136 22.15 16.02 -6.75
C GLU A 136 21.03 15.36 -5.94
N TRP A 137 21.11 15.46 -4.59
CA TRP A 137 20.06 14.95 -3.71
C TRP A 137 18.69 15.56 -4.02
N PHE A 138 18.65 16.88 -4.25
CA PHE A 138 17.39 17.57 -4.57
C PHE A 138 16.82 17.15 -5.91
N ASP A 139 17.68 16.80 -6.88
CA ASP A 139 17.28 16.29 -8.19
C ASP A 139 16.68 14.89 -8.08
N LEU A 140 17.27 14.02 -7.23
CA LEU A 140 16.80 12.65 -7.03
C LEU A 140 15.48 12.59 -6.27
N VAL A 141 15.37 13.36 -5.19
CA VAL A 141 14.20 13.32 -4.30
C VAL A 141 13.07 14.24 -4.80
N LYS A 142 13.36 15.14 -5.75
CA LYS A 142 12.40 16.08 -6.38
C LYS A 142 11.54 16.83 -5.35
N ARG A 143 12.19 17.38 -4.32
CA ARG A 143 11.51 18.19 -3.32
C ARG A 143 10.95 19.47 -3.92
N GLU A 144 9.70 19.76 -3.60
CA GLU A 144 9.06 21.01 -3.99
C GLU A 144 9.69 22.18 -3.23
N VAL A 145 10.18 23.17 -3.99
CA VAL A 145 10.72 24.43 -3.44
C VAL A 145 9.56 25.33 -3.11
N VAL A 146 9.38 25.63 -1.83
CA VAL A 146 8.32 26.54 -1.35
C VAL A 146 8.75 28.00 -1.52
N ALA A 147 10.03 28.29 -1.26
CA ALA A 147 10.58 29.62 -1.41
C ALA A 147 12.10 29.58 -1.64
N GLY A 148 12.64 30.52 -2.42
CA GLY A 148 14.06 30.60 -2.70
C GLY A 148 14.56 29.57 -3.71
N ARG A 149 15.71 28.95 -3.45
CA ARG A 149 16.34 27.94 -4.30
C ARG A 149 16.96 26.81 -3.51
N THR A 150 17.20 25.68 -4.15
CA THR A 150 18.00 24.56 -3.61
C THR A 150 19.51 24.83 -3.75
N MET A 151 20.32 23.93 -3.22
CA MET A 151 21.77 23.92 -3.44
C MET A 151 22.11 23.66 -4.91
N THR A 152 23.17 24.26 -5.38
CA THR A 152 23.71 24.08 -6.73
C THR A 152 25.08 23.43 -6.69
N ALA A 153 25.55 22.93 -7.83
CA ALA A 153 26.91 22.39 -7.99
C ALA A 153 28.00 23.40 -7.58
N ARG A 154 27.73 24.70 -7.79
CA ARG A 154 28.64 25.76 -7.38
C ARG A 154 28.74 25.87 -5.87
N ASP A 155 27.60 25.82 -5.12
CA ASP A 155 27.58 25.87 -3.67
C ASP A 155 28.38 24.71 -3.06
N THR A 156 28.32 23.51 -3.67
CA THR A 156 29.08 22.34 -3.23
C THR A 156 30.58 22.52 -3.49
N ARG A 157 30.99 23.00 -4.68
CA ARG A 157 32.39 23.16 -5.06
C ARG A 157 33.09 24.28 -4.31
N GLU A 158 32.41 25.38 -4.03
CA GLU A 158 32.95 26.54 -3.35
C GLU A 158 32.88 26.43 -1.81
N PHE A 159 32.47 25.27 -1.27
CA PHE A 159 32.26 25.08 0.16
C PHE A 159 31.37 26.16 0.79
N ALA A 160 30.34 26.56 0.05
CA ALA A 160 29.51 27.69 0.42
C ALA A 160 28.80 27.47 1.78
N SER A 161 28.76 28.51 2.59
CA SER A 161 28.02 28.51 3.85
C SER A 161 26.55 28.79 3.63
N VAL A 162 25.84 27.86 2.98
CA VAL A 162 24.43 27.96 2.63
C VAL A 162 23.62 26.85 3.30
N ALA A 163 22.37 27.17 3.61
CA ALA A 163 21.43 26.23 4.23
C ALA A 163 20.08 26.28 3.50
N VAL A 164 19.47 25.11 3.31
CA VAL A 164 18.08 24.97 2.84
C VAL A 164 17.26 24.40 3.99
N LEU A 165 16.24 25.13 4.43
CA LEU A 165 15.33 24.69 5.48
C LEU A 165 14.22 23.83 4.95
N THR A 166 13.70 22.91 5.75
CA THR A 166 12.39 22.34 5.51
C THR A 166 11.30 23.26 6.06
N GLU A 167 10.05 23.13 5.61
CA GLU A 167 8.92 23.86 6.20
C GLU A 167 8.82 23.61 7.71
N TRP A 168 9.12 22.40 8.14
CA TRP A 168 9.14 22.02 9.56
C TRP A 168 10.26 22.75 10.31
N GLY A 169 11.48 22.72 9.80
CA GLY A 169 12.62 23.43 10.37
C GLY A 169 12.39 24.93 10.39
N ALA A 170 11.81 25.48 9.34
CA ALA A 170 11.45 26.91 9.29
C ALA A 170 10.41 27.26 10.34
N ARG A 171 9.33 26.48 10.51
CA ARG A 171 8.33 26.69 11.57
C ARG A 171 8.91 26.55 12.98
N LYS A 172 9.79 25.59 13.19
CA LYS A 172 10.44 25.32 14.48
C LYS A 172 11.34 26.49 14.93
N LEU A 173 12.05 27.10 13.97
CA LEU A 173 13.02 28.18 14.25
C LEU A 173 12.39 29.58 14.19
N LEU A 174 11.48 29.82 13.28
CA LEU A 174 11.11 31.17 12.83
C LEU A 174 9.71 31.61 13.25
N ALA A 175 8.82 30.68 13.65
CA ALA A 175 7.44 30.91 14.01
C ALA A 175 6.60 31.63 12.93
N ASN A 176 6.94 32.83 12.47
CA ASN A 176 6.24 33.58 11.43
C ASN A 176 7.15 34.57 10.69
N GLU A 177 8.46 34.49 10.85
CA GLU A 177 9.39 35.42 10.23
C GLU A 177 9.92 34.91 8.88
N HIS A 178 10.33 35.83 8.00
CA HIS A 178 10.93 35.47 6.71
C HIS A 178 12.33 34.92 6.92
N ALA A 179 12.54 33.68 6.50
CA ALA A 179 13.80 32.96 6.65
C ALA A 179 14.81 33.26 5.55
N LEU A 180 14.34 33.58 4.35
CA LEU A 180 15.19 33.71 3.17
C LEU A 180 16.18 34.86 3.30
N GLY A 181 17.47 34.56 3.06
CA GLY A 181 18.56 35.52 3.11
C GLY A 181 19.12 35.77 4.51
N GLU A 182 18.46 35.30 5.54
CA GLU A 182 18.86 35.44 6.94
C GLU A 182 20.00 34.46 7.32
N SER A 183 20.68 34.78 8.43
CA SER A 183 21.79 33.99 8.95
C SER A 183 21.31 33.00 10.02
N LEU A 184 21.53 31.71 9.78
CA LEU A 184 21.32 30.62 10.72
C LEU A 184 22.65 30.17 11.28
N THR A 185 22.83 30.20 12.59
CA THR A 185 24.04 29.65 13.24
C THR A 185 23.76 28.21 13.64
N ILE A 186 24.57 27.28 13.17
CA ILE A 186 24.51 25.85 13.52
C ILE A 186 25.81 25.53 14.25
N ASP A 187 25.75 25.18 15.55
CA ASP A 187 26.88 25.07 16.43
C ASP A 187 27.68 26.41 16.46
N ALA A 188 28.93 26.42 16.04
CA ALA A 188 29.75 27.63 15.94
C ALA A 188 29.80 28.24 14.52
N GLN A 189 29.05 27.72 13.57
CA GLN A 189 29.14 28.10 12.14
C GLN A 189 27.87 28.78 11.63
N THR A 190 28.07 29.87 10.89
CA THR A 190 26.94 30.63 10.31
C THR A 190 26.71 30.22 8.86
N TYR A 191 25.43 29.97 8.55
CA TYR A 191 24.95 29.60 7.22
C TYR A 191 23.89 30.61 6.77
N ARG A 192 23.92 30.96 5.49
CA ARG A 192 22.87 31.80 4.88
C ARG A 192 21.74 30.92 4.40
N VAL A 193 20.51 31.21 4.80
CA VAL A 193 19.32 30.48 4.32
C VAL A 193 19.01 30.91 2.89
N ILE A 194 19.10 29.97 1.94
CA ILE A 194 18.90 30.21 0.50
C ILE A 194 17.56 29.69 -0.02
N GLY A 195 16.91 28.79 0.71
CA GLY A 195 15.63 28.25 0.29
C GLY A 195 14.90 27.51 1.39
N ILE A 196 13.62 27.26 1.12
CA ILE A 196 12.71 26.46 1.93
C ILE A 196 12.10 25.41 1.05
N VAL A 197 12.19 24.13 1.43
CA VAL A 197 11.59 23.01 0.74
C VAL A 197 10.44 22.41 1.55
N ARG A 198 9.47 21.81 0.87
CA ARG A 198 8.34 21.15 1.51
C ARG A 198 8.80 19.99 2.36
N SER A 199 8.32 19.95 3.60
CA SER A 199 8.51 18.79 4.48
C SER A 199 7.69 17.61 3.98
N GLU A 200 8.21 16.39 4.01
CA GLU A 200 7.35 15.22 3.88
C GLU A 200 6.42 15.13 5.07
N THR A 201 5.14 15.17 4.79
CA THR A 201 4.12 14.86 5.79
C THR A 201 4.13 13.35 5.97
N GLY A 202 5.02 12.86 6.82
CA GLY A 202 4.96 11.47 7.27
C GLY A 202 3.71 11.30 8.13
N GLY A 203 2.90 10.27 7.85
CA GLY A 203 1.88 9.81 8.79
C GLY A 203 2.53 9.43 10.15
N ALA A 204 1.73 9.04 11.14
CA ALA A 204 2.16 8.74 12.51
C ALA A 204 3.36 7.76 12.62
N ASP A 205 3.62 6.97 11.56
CA ASP A 205 4.72 6.00 11.46
C ASP A 205 5.98 6.54 10.76
N ALA A 206 6.05 7.82 10.44
CA ALA A 206 7.22 8.45 9.79
C ALA A 206 8.46 8.54 10.71
N SER A 207 8.44 7.87 11.86
CA SER A 207 9.55 7.86 12.81
C SER A 207 10.84 7.21 12.28
N ASP A 208 10.72 6.32 11.30
CA ASP A 208 11.85 5.53 10.81
C ASP A 208 12.49 6.05 9.51
N MET A 209 11.87 7.01 8.81
CA MET A 209 12.50 7.64 7.66
C MET A 209 13.44 8.78 8.10
N PRO A 210 14.73 8.75 7.71
CA PRO A 210 15.71 9.77 8.08
C PRO A 210 15.24 11.19 7.78
N ASP A 211 14.45 11.33 6.71
CA ASP A 211 14.07 12.62 6.14
C ASP A 211 12.81 13.28 6.76
N SER A 212 11.96 12.49 7.42
CA SER A 212 10.71 13.03 8.03
C SER A 212 10.97 14.00 9.19
N ARG A 213 12.20 14.00 9.75
CA ARG A 213 12.60 14.85 10.87
C ARG A 213 13.71 15.83 10.50
N THR A 214 14.03 15.99 9.24
CA THR A 214 15.09 16.90 8.81
C THR A 214 14.63 18.34 8.98
N ASP A 215 15.46 19.12 9.66
CA ASP A 215 15.21 20.55 9.85
C ASP A 215 15.94 21.40 8.79
N VAL A 216 17.17 20.98 8.43
CA VAL A 216 18.09 21.77 7.59
C VAL A 216 18.93 20.87 6.69
N TYR A 217 19.17 21.31 5.45
CA TYR A 217 20.14 20.74 4.52
C TYR A 217 21.32 21.69 4.34
N ILE A 218 22.54 21.17 4.37
CA ILE A 218 23.78 21.92 4.10
C ILE A 218 24.70 21.14 3.15
N PRO A 219 25.62 21.81 2.41
CA PRO A 219 26.58 21.10 1.57
C PRO A 219 27.49 20.18 2.37
N LEU A 220 27.60 18.91 1.94
CA LEU A 220 28.42 17.89 2.59
C LEU A 220 29.90 18.31 2.69
N ALA A 221 30.42 18.92 1.63
CA ALA A 221 31.80 19.41 1.60
C ALA A 221 32.08 20.42 2.71
N SER A 222 31.16 21.38 2.92
CA SER A 222 31.26 22.36 4.03
C SER A 222 31.14 21.69 5.41
N ALA A 223 30.24 20.71 5.54
CA ALA A 223 30.03 19.98 6.78
C ALA A 223 31.24 19.13 7.16
N ARG A 224 31.85 18.44 6.19
CA ARG A 224 33.08 17.63 6.41
C ARG A 224 34.22 18.45 6.96
N GLN A 225 34.42 19.64 6.37
CA GLN A 225 35.50 20.55 6.82
C GLN A 225 35.27 21.10 8.21
N ARG A 226 34.03 21.34 8.63
CA ARG A 226 33.70 22.07 9.86
C ARG A 226 33.35 21.19 11.03
N TYR A 227 32.67 20.08 10.83
CA TYR A 227 32.16 19.22 11.91
C TYR A 227 32.98 17.92 12.08
N GLY A 228 33.76 17.53 11.05
CA GLY A 228 34.51 16.25 11.07
C GLY A 228 33.56 15.03 11.07
N ASP A 229 34.14 13.88 11.49
CA ASP A 229 33.44 12.57 11.41
C ASP A 229 33.25 11.90 12.76
N VAL A 230 33.68 12.53 13.85
CA VAL A 230 33.63 11.98 15.22
C VAL A 230 32.44 12.59 15.95
N PHE A 231 31.57 11.74 16.46
CA PHE A 231 30.41 12.13 17.25
C PHE A 231 30.55 11.64 18.68
N PHE A 232 30.03 12.44 19.61
CA PHE A 232 29.92 12.08 21.01
C PHE A 232 28.48 11.76 21.33
N ARG A 233 28.19 10.51 21.66
CA ARG A 233 26.87 10.09 22.10
C ARG A 233 26.90 9.74 23.58
N ARG A 234 25.99 10.34 24.34
CA ARG A 234 25.83 10.01 25.75
C ARG A 234 24.75 8.94 25.89
N THR A 235 25.14 7.74 26.30
CA THR A 235 24.25 6.60 26.50
C THR A 235 24.46 6.05 27.90
N ASN A 236 23.40 5.98 28.70
CA ASN A 236 23.46 5.46 30.10
C ASN A 236 24.58 6.04 30.98
N GLY A 237 24.83 7.35 30.88
CA GLY A 237 25.84 8.02 31.68
C GLY A 237 27.27 7.92 31.15
N ALA A 238 27.55 7.07 30.18
CA ALA A 238 28.83 6.97 29.50
C ALA A 238 28.83 7.80 28.20
N THR A 239 29.95 8.48 27.92
CA THR A 239 30.16 9.17 26.64
C THR A 239 30.84 8.20 25.67
N VAL A 240 30.15 7.75 24.68
CA VAL A 240 30.69 6.89 23.62
C VAL A 240 31.08 7.77 22.42
N ARG A 241 32.29 7.57 21.92
CA ARG A 241 32.77 8.20 20.69
C ARG A 241 32.47 7.28 19.54
N GLU A 242 31.70 7.78 18.57
CA GLU A 242 31.40 7.06 17.34
C GLU A 242 31.99 7.82 16.15
N LYS A 243 32.69 7.11 15.27
CA LYS A 243 33.18 7.67 14.01
C LYS A 243 32.35 7.04 12.88
N VAL A 244 31.49 7.84 12.25
CA VAL A 244 30.71 7.48 11.07
C VAL A 244 30.95 8.56 10.02
N GLU A 245 31.53 8.21 8.88
CA GLU A 245 31.80 9.17 7.83
C GLU A 245 30.51 9.53 7.08
N LEU A 246 29.78 8.52 6.64
CA LEU A 246 28.49 8.67 5.98
C LEU A 246 27.44 7.82 6.68
N HIS A 247 26.22 8.35 6.80
CA HIS A 247 25.08 7.60 7.34
C HIS A 247 24.35 6.84 6.24
N GLU A 248 24.34 7.44 5.04
CA GLU A 248 23.64 6.86 3.90
C GLU A 248 24.35 7.23 2.59
N ILE A 249 24.27 6.35 1.59
CA ILE A 249 24.64 6.63 0.21
C ILE A 249 23.46 6.23 -0.67
N ILE A 250 22.98 7.13 -1.52
CA ILE A 250 21.98 6.82 -2.55
C ILE A 250 22.70 6.74 -3.88
N ALA A 251 22.69 5.57 -4.51
CA ALA A 251 23.21 5.36 -5.86
C ALA A 251 22.03 5.24 -6.84
N HIS A 252 21.96 6.16 -7.80
CA HIS A 252 20.92 6.19 -8.82
C HIS A 252 21.37 5.45 -10.08
N VAL A 253 20.51 4.56 -10.57
CA VAL A 253 20.73 3.75 -11.78
C VAL A 253 19.86 4.26 -12.91
N VAL A 254 20.44 4.47 -14.10
CA VAL A 254 19.73 5.05 -15.24
C VAL A 254 18.54 4.21 -15.70
N GLU A 255 18.72 2.90 -15.77
CA GLU A 255 17.70 1.97 -16.28
C GLU A 255 17.27 0.97 -15.21
N GLU A 256 15.97 0.81 -15.03
CA GLU A 256 15.38 -0.12 -14.03
C GLU A 256 15.92 -1.56 -14.16
N LYS A 257 16.12 -2.05 -15.40
CA LYS A 257 16.64 -3.40 -15.63
C LYS A 257 18.05 -3.63 -15.06
N ASN A 258 18.83 -2.55 -14.90
CA ASN A 258 20.20 -2.57 -14.41
C ASN A 258 20.29 -2.41 -12.88
N VAL A 259 19.19 -2.11 -12.18
CA VAL A 259 19.19 -1.90 -10.72
C VAL A 259 19.64 -3.16 -9.97
N GLU A 260 19.16 -4.31 -10.35
CA GLU A 260 19.51 -5.56 -9.69
C GLU A 260 20.98 -5.99 -9.95
N PRO A 261 21.49 -5.98 -11.20
CA PRO A 261 22.92 -6.19 -11.44
C PRO A 261 23.80 -5.17 -10.72
N ALA A 262 23.45 -3.87 -10.75
CA ALA A 262 24.19 -2.83 -10.07
C ALA A 262 24.22 -3.03 -8.55
N SER A 263 23.09 -3.41 -7.94
CA SER A 263 23.03 -3.68 -6.50
C SER A 263 23.93 -4.85 -6.08
N LYS A 264 24.04 -5.89 -6.91
CA LYS A 264 24.97 -7.00 -6.69
C LYS A 264 26.43 -6.57 -6.83
N ALA A 265 26.73 -5.69 -7.79
CA ALA A 265 28.08 -5.12 -7.95
C ALA A 265 28.46 -4.25 -6.74
N VAL A 266 27.57 -3.35 -6.32
CA VAL A 266 27.75 -2.52 -5.11
C VAL A 266 27.98 -3.37 -3.87
N ARG A 267 27.19 -4.44 -3.69
CA ARG A 267 27.37 -5.39 -2.59
C ARG A 267 28.78 -5.97 -2.57
N ARG A 268 29.28 -6.44 -3.70
CA ARG A 268 30.66 -7.00 -3.81
C ARG A 268 31.72 -5.99 -3.50
N ILE A 269 31.55 -4.72 -3.90
CA ILE A 269 32.47 -3.64 -3.59
C ILE A 269 32.54 -3.45 -2.08
N LEU A 270 31.39 -3.39 -1.40
CA LEU A 270 31.33 -3.21 0.05
C LEU A 270 31.85 -4.44 0.83
N GLU A 271 31.52 -5.66 0.39
CA GLU A 271 32.05 -6.89 0.99
C GLU A 271 33.58 -6.97 0.92
N THR A 272 34.20 -6.35 -0.09
CA THR A 272 35.65 -6.30 -0.22
C THR A 272 36.29 -5.21 0.65
N SER A 273 35.58 -4.09 0.87
CA SER A 273 36.09 -2.96 1.66
C SER A 273 35.77 -3.05 3.15
N HIS A 274 34.69 -3.70 3.52
CA HIS A 274 34.24 -3.84 4.92
C HIS A 274 34.53 -5.25 5.45
N LYS A 275 35.19 -5.32 6.61
CA LYS A 275 35.48 -6.58 7.32
C LYS A 275 34.28 -7.14 8.09
N THR A 276 33.32 -6.29 8.39
CA THR A 276 32.10 -6.60 9.15
C THR A 276 30.90 -6.06 8.41
N GLU A 277 29.73 -6.68 8.59
CA GLU A 277 28.47 -6.16 8.03
C GLU A 277 27.99 -4.95 8.86
N ASP A 278 28.63 -3.81 8.65
CA ASP A 278 28.30 -2.53 9.27
C ASP A 278 27.46 -1.61 8.35
N TYR A 279 26.89 -2.19 7.31
CA TYR A 279 25.99 -1.52 6.35
C TYR A 279 24.77 -2.37 6.01
N ALA A 280 23.74 -1.72 5.48
CA ALA A 280 22.58 -2.38 4.87
C ALA A 280 22.37 -1.86 3.45
N ILE A 281 21.97 -2.74 2.56
CA ILE A 281 21.59 -2.40 1.19
C ILE A 281 20.09 -2.59 1.05
N SER A 282 19.38 -1.53 0.71
CA SER A 282 17.95 -1.52 0.42
C SER A 282 17.73 -1.14 -1.03
N VAL A 283 16.96 -1.95 -1.75
CA VAL A 283 16.62 -1.72 -3.16
C VAL A 283 15.10 -1.57 -3.26
N PRO A 284 14.57 -0.33 -3.38
CA PRO A 284 13.14 -0.09 -3.44
C PRO A 284 12.42 -0.91 -4.53
N LEU A 285 13.07 -1.16 -5.67
CA LEU A 285 12.52 -2.02 -6.72
C LEU A 285 12.26 -3.45 -6.25
N GLN A 286 13.14 -4.03 -5.43
CA GLN A 286 12.93 -5.37 -4.86
C GLN A 286 11.77 -5.37 -3.87
N LEU A 287 11.67 -4.33 -3.04
CA LEU A 287 10.55 -4.14 -2.12
C LEU A 287 9.22 -4.00 -2.87
N LEU A 288 9.19 -3.27 -3.99
CA LEU A 288 8.02 -3.17 -4.86
C LEU A 288 7.59 -4.54 -5.38
N ARG A 289 8.52 -5.32 -5.95
CA ARG A 289 8.23 -6.67 -6.45
C ARG A 289 7.73 -7.61 -5.35
N GLN A 290 8.32 -7.53 -4.17
CA GLN A 290 7.90 -8.33 -3.02
C GLN A 290 6.49 -7.91 -2.54
N ALA A 291 6.19 -6.62 -2.49
CA ALA A 291 4.87 -6.10 -2.15
C ALA A 291 3.81 -6.55 -3.17
N GLU A 292 4.12 -6.52 -4.48
CA GLU A 292 3.25 -7.02 -5.54
C GLU A 292 3.00 -8.53 -5.43
N ALA A 293 4.03 -9.33 -5.16
CA ALA A 293 3.91 -10.76 -4.95
C ALA A 293 3.05 -11.08 -3.72
N THR A 294 3.26 -10.36 -2.62
CA THR A 294 2.47 -10.48 -1.39
C THR A 294 1.00 -10.11 -1.66
N LYS A 295 0.74 -9.00 -2.37
CA LYS A 295 -0.61 -8.59 -2.80
C LYS A 295 -1.29 -9.70 -3.60
N ARG A 296 -0.60 -10.31 -4.56
CA ARG A 296 -1.15 -11.42 -5.37
C ARG A 296 -1.54 -12.61 -4.49
N THR A 297 -0.68 -12.99 -3.54
CA THR A 297 -0.97 -14.09 -2.60
C THR A 297 -2.19 -13.79 -1.75
N PHE A 298 -2.27 -12.58 -1.17
CA PHE A 298 -3.46 -12.16 -0.43
C PHE A 298 -4.71 -12.18 -1.29
N SER A 299 -4.66 -11.67 -2.52
CA SER A 299 -5.80 -11.67 -3.43
C SER A 299 -6.32 -13.08 -3.73
N ILE A 300 -5.43 -14.07 -3.85
CA ILE A 300 -5.82 -15.48 -4.05
C ILE A 300 -6.49 -16.04 -2.80
N VAL A 301 -5.90 -15.86 -1.61
CA VAL A 301 -6.45 -16.35 -0.34
C VAL A 301 -7.82 -15.75 -0.07
N LEU A 302 -7.92 -14.42 -0.21
CA LEU A 302 -9.14 -13.69 0.00
C LEU A 302 -10.23 -14.09 -1.01
N GLY A 303 -9.83 -14.29 -2.28
CA GLY A 303 -10.70 -14.80 -3.33
C GLY A 303 -11.23 -16.21 -3.03
N ALA A 304 -10.41 -17.08 -2.46
CA ALA A 304 -10.83 -18.42 -2.04
C ALA A 304 -11.88 -18.36 -0.90
N ILE A 305 -11.64 -17.55 0.13
CA ILE A 305 -12.58 -17.35 1.25
C ILE A 305 -13.92 -16.80 0.73
N ALA A 306 -13.85 -15.81 -0.15
CA ALA A 306 -15.02 -15.22 -0.78
C ALA A 306 -15.77 -16.25 -1.64
N GLY A 307 -15.06 -17.10 -2.39
CA GLY A 307 -15.62 -18.21 -3.15
C GLY A 307 -16.38 -19.18 -2.25
N ILE A 308 -15.83 -19.57 -1.11
CA ILE A 308 -16.49 -20.44 -0.13
C ILE A 308 -17.79 -19.78 0.39
N SER A 309 -17.75 -18.49 0.74
CA SER A 309 -18.91 -17.74 1.21
C SER A 309 -20.04 -17.71 0.14
N LEU A 310 -19.66 -17.50 -1.11
CA LEU A 310 -20.61 -17.51 -2.24
C LEU A 310 -21.18 -18.91 -2.50
N LEU A 311 -20.38 -19.97 -2.35
CA LEU A 311 -20.85 -21.35 -2.45
C LEU A 311 -21.90 -21.65 -1.36
N VAL A 312 -21.66 -21.23 -0.13
CA VAL A 312 -22.64 -21.37 0.96
C VAL A 312 -23.93 -20.63 0.66
N GLY A 313 -23.84 -19.37 0.14
CA GLY A 313 -24.99 -18.62 -0.33
C GLY A 313 -25.74 -19.31 -1.49
N GLY A 314 -25.02 -19.90 -2.44
CA GLY A 314 -25.56 -20.68 -3.56
C GLY A 314 -26.30 -21.95 -3.09
N ILE A 315 -25.74 -22.70 -2.13
CA ILE A 315 -26.40 -23.85 -1.50
C ILE A 315 -27.70 -23.39 -0.81
N GLY A 316 -27.69 -22.21 -0.18
CA GLY A 316 -28.89 -21.59 0.38
C GLY A 316 -29.99 -21.39 -0.67
N ILE A 317 -29.63 -20.82 -1.85
CA ILE A 317 -30.55 -20.66 -2.98
C ILE A 317 -31.09 -22.02 -3.43
N MET A 318 -30.24 -23.01 -3.61
CA MET A 318 -30.63 -24.35 -4.05
C MET A 318 -31.64 -24.99 -3.06
N ASN A 319 -31.39 -24.92 -1.77
CA ASN A 319 -32.26 -25.51 -0.75
C ASN A 319 -33.62 -24.86 -0.72
N ILE A 320 -33.68 -23.53 -0.85
CA ILE A 320 -34.96 -22.81 -0.90
C ILE A 320 -35.74 -23.10 -2.17
N MET A 321 -35.05 -23.13 -3.29
CA MET A 321 -35.65 -23.48 -4.56
C MET A 321 -36.25 -24.91 -4.54
N LEU A 322 -35.55 -25.88 -3.92
CA LEU A 322 -36.07 -27.25 -3.73
C LEU A 322 -37.31 -27.25 -2.83
N ALA A 323 -37.31 -26.49 -1.74
CA ALA A 323 -38.49 -26.35 -0.88
C ALA A 323 -39.69 -25.70 -1.64
N SER A 324 -39.40 -24.65 -2.40
CA SER A 324 -40.41 -23.99 -3.24
C SER A 324 -41.00 -24.92 -4.32
N VAL A 325 -40.18 -25.78 -4.93
CA VAL A 325 -40.65 -26.81 -5.87
C VAL A 325 -41.58 -27.81 -5.21
N THR A 326 -41.23 -28.28 -3.98
CA THR A 326 -42.10 -29.23 -3.25
C THR A 326 -43.44 -28.59 -2.83
N GLU A 327 -43.41 -27.36 -2.31
CA GLU A 327 -44.65 -26.61 -1.95
C GLU A 327 -45.54 -26.35 -3.13
N ARG A 328 -45.00 -26.19 -4.36
CA ARG A 328 -45.73 -25.89 -5.59
C ARG A 328 -45.88 -27.08 -6.53
N THR A 329 -45.69 -28.30 -6.04
CA THR A 329 -45.76 -29.52 -6.86
C THR A 329 -47.09 -29.62 -7.61
N ARG A 330 -48.23 -29.35 -6.96
CA ARG A 330 -49.55 -29.38 -7.55
C ARG A 330 -49.73 -28.32 -8.65
N GLU A 331 -49.29 -27.11 -8.42
CA GLU A 331 -49.34 -26.02 -9.42
C GLU A 331 -48.51 -26.34 -10.66
N ILE A 332 -47.32 -26.88 -10.49
CA ILE A 332 -46.44 -27.34 -11.59
C ILE A 332 -47.11 -28.47 -12.36
N GLY A 333 -47.75 -29.42 -11.65
CA GLY A 333 -48.49 -30.50 -12.24
C GLY A 333 -49.64 -30.03 -13.12
N ILE A 334 -50.47 -29.08 -12.64
CA ILE A 334 -51.56 -28.47 -13.40
C ILE A 334 -51.01 -27.79 -14.68
N ARG A 335 -49.98 -26.96 -14.57
CA ARG A 335 -49.36 -26.29 -15.73
C ARG A 335 -48.88 -27.30 -16.77
N ARG A 336 -48.27 -28.38 -16.34
CA ARG A 336 -47.80 -29.45 -17.22
C ARG A 336 -48.93 -30.24 -17.86
N ALA A 337 -50.00 -30.50 -17.13
CA ALA A 337 -51.19 -31.17 -17.64
C ALA A 337 -51.92 -30.33 -18.74
N ILE A 338 -51.91 -29.01 -18.61
CA ILE A 338 -52.50 -28.08 -19.61
C ILE A 338 -51.56 -27.88 -20.83
N GLY A 339 -50.33 -28.50 -20.84
CA GLY A 339 -49.46 -28.52 -22.02
C GLY A 339 -48.22 -27.63 -21.90
N ALA A 340 -47.83 -27.17 -20.71
CA ALA A 340 -46.56 -26.44 -20.54
C ALA A 340 -45.36 -27.34 -20.85
N ARG A 341 -44.44 -26.84 -21.68
CA ARG A 341 -43.18 -27.54 -22.01
C ARG A 341 -42.21 -27.52 -20.84
N ARG A 342 -41.42 -28.60 -20.69
CA ARG A 342 -40.39 -28.70 -19.62
C ARG A 342 -39.49 -27.48 -19.57
N ASN A 343 -39.01 -27.00 -20.70
CA ASN A 343 -38.16 -25.81 -20.79
C ASN A 343 -38.80 -24.53 -20.25
N GLN A 344 -40.14 -24.42 -20.32
CA GLN A 344 -40.85 -23.24 -19.77
C GLN A 344 -40.82 -23.26 -18.25
N ILE A 345 -40.94 -24.43 -17.62
CA ILE A 345 -40.83 -24.60 -16.18
C ILE A 345 -39.37 -24.31 -15.74
N VAL A 346 -38.36 -24.85 -16.45
CA VAL A 346 -36.95 -24.57 -16.15
C VAL A 346 -36.66 -23.08 -16.19
N VAL A 347 -37.06 -22.39 -17.25
CA VAL A 347 -36.83 -20.94 -17.40
C VAL A 347 -37.53 -20.15 -16.31
N GLN A 348 -38.74 -20.51 -15.92
CA GLN A 348 -39.46 -19.82 -14.84
C GLN A 348 -38.71 -19.89 -13.52
N PHE A 349 -38.30 -21.10 -13.08
CA PHE A 349 -37.56 -21.27 -11.84
C PHE A 349 -36.13 -20.67 -11.89
N LEU A 350 -35.51 -20.70 -13.09
CA LEU A 350 -34.19 -20.06 -13.27
C LEU A 350 -34.28 -18.54 -13.15
N ILE A 351 -35.35 -17.93 -13.67
CA ILE A 351 -35.62 -16.48 -13.49
C ILE A 351 -35.82 -16.15 -12.01
N GLU A 352 -36.53 -17.01 -11.26
CA GLU A 352 -36.71 -16.82 -9.80
C GLU A 352 -35.37 -16.86 -9.04
N ALA A 353 -34.49 -17.81 -9.36
CA ALA A 353 -33.13 -17.86 -8.80
C ALA A 353 -32.29 -16.66 -9.23
N LEU A 354 -32.40 -16.22 -10.47
CA LEU A 354 -31.71 -15.05 -11.00
C LEU A 354 -32.14 -13.76 -10.30
N VAL A 355 -33.45 -13.58 -10.06
CA VAL A 355 -33.95 -12.41 -9.31
C VAL A 355 -33.41 -12.38 -7.92
N LEU A 356 -33.36 -13.53 -7.20
CA LEU A 356 -32.75 -13.64 -5.88
C LEU A 356 -31.27 -13.23 -5.88
N SER A 357 -30.49 -13.75 -6.84
CA SER A 357 -29.07 -13.49 -6.92
C SER A 357 -28.75 -12.05 -7.33
N VAL A 358 -29.54 -11.46 -8.24
CA VAL A 358 -29.41 -10.06 -8.66
C VAL A 358 -29.73 -9.13 -7.48
N PHE A 359 -30.84 -9.35 -6.79
CA PHE A 359 -31.21 -8.53 -5.63
C PHE A 359 -30.22 -8.66 -4.48
N GLY A 360 -29.83 -9.90 -4.13
CA GLY A 360 -28.80 -10.15 -3.13
C GLY A 360 -27.45 -9.55 -3.51
N GLY A 361 -27.07 -9.65 -4.80
CA GLY A 361 -25.87 -9.04 -5.36
C GLY A 361 -25.88 -7.51 -5.30
N LEU A 362 -26.99 -6.86 -5.62
CA LEU A 362 -27.12 -5.39 -5.55
C LEU A 362 -27.03 -4.88 -4.10
N VAL A 363 -27.75 -5.52 -3.17
CA VAL A 363 -27.67 -5.18 -1.75
C VAL A 363 -26.26 -5.46 -1.22
N GLY A 364 -25.65 -6.59 -1.62
CA GLY A 364 -24.28 -6.93 -1.29
C GLY A 364 -23.28 -5.90 -1.82
N MET A 365 -23.47 -5.38 -3.05
CA MET A 365 -22.66 -4.29 -3.60
C MET A 365 -22.79 -3.01 -2.77
N ALA A 366 -24.01 -2.63 -2.41
CA ALA A 366 -24.24 -1.44 -1.60
C ALA A 366 -23.50 -1.52 -0.25
N LEU A 367 -23.58 -2.67 0.44
CA LEU A 367 -22.83 -2.91 1.67
C LEU A 367 -21.32 -3.02 1.43
N GLY A 368 -20.92 -3.69 0.34
CA GLY A 368 -19.52 -3.84 -0.05
C GLY A 368 -18.82 -2.53 -0.40
N VAL A 369 -19.55 -1.50 -0.80
CA VAL A 369 -19.05 -0.12 -0.99
C VAL A 369 -19.14 0.67 0.31
N GLY A 370 -20.21 0.48 1.08
CA GLY A 370 -20.44 1.20 2.33
C GLY A 370 -19.43 0.86 3.43
N ILE A 371 -19.10 -0.44 3.59
CA ILE A 371 -18.14 -0.88 4.62
C ILE A 371 -16.76 -0.25 4.44
N PRO A 372 -16.10 -0.29 3.25
CA PRO A 372 -14.83 0.39 3.03
C PRO A 372 -14.90 1.89 3.29
N ALA A 373 -15.99 2.57 2.92
CA ALA A 373 -16.16 3.98 3.20
C ALA A 373 -16.14 4.28 4.71
N VAL A 374 -16.82 3.44 5.52
CA VAL A 374 -16.78 3.54 6.98
C VAL A 374 -15.38 3.26 7.53
N VAL A 375 -14.69 2.23 7.00
CA VAL A 375 -13.30 1.92 7.39
C VAL A 375 -12.37 3.10 7.12
N THR A 376 -12.50 3.75 5.95
CA THR A 376 -11.72 4.96 5.63
C THR A 376 -11.96 6.09 6.62
N LEU A 377 -13.21 6.32 7.03
CA LEU A 377 -13.57 7.38 7.97
C LEU A 377 -13.09 7.10 9.40
N VAL A 378 -13.24 5.86 9.88
CA VAL A 378 -12.95 5.49 11.27
C VAL A 378 -11.48 5.13 11.46
N ALA A 379 -10.95 4.26 10.61
CA ALA A 379 -9.57 3.75 10.73
C ALA A 379 -8.54 4.61 9.99
N LYS A 380 -8.99 5.63 9.20
CA LYS A 380 -8.13 6.47 8.35
C LYS A 380 -7.26 5.67 7.37
N MET A 381 -7.64 4.44 7.07
CA MET A 381 -6.97 3.60 6.09
C MET A 381 -7.54 3.89 4.69
N PRO A 382 -6.72 4.17 3.69
CA PRO A 382 -7.21 4.39 2.34
C PRO A 382 -7.82 3.11 1.79
N THR A 383 -9.04 3.19 1.28
CA THR A 383 -9.71 2.10 0.59
C THR A 383 -10.05 2.51 -0.83
N VAL A 384 -9.90 1.60 -1.78
CA VAL A 384 -10.13 1.88 -3.20
C VAL A 384 -11.10 0.86 -3.79
N VAL A 385 -12.34 1.26 -4.01
CA VAL A 385 -13.32 0.45 -4.73
C VAL A 385 -13.07 0.59 -6.22
N THR A 386 -12.70 -0.50 -6.89
CA THR A 386 -12.47 -0.50 -8.33
C THR A 386 -13.73 -0.92 -9.09
N PHE A 387 -13.98 -0.34 -10.26
CA PHE A 387 -15.09 -0.76 -11.10
C PHE A 387 -15.00 -2.25 -11.47
N GLY A 388 -13.78 -2.76 -11.67
CA GLY A 388 -13.53 -4.18 -11.93
C GLY A 388 -13.98 -5.09 -10.79
N SER A 389 -13.80 -4.71 -9.52
CA SER A 389 -14.27 -5.49 -8.37
C SER A 389 -15.80 -5.56 -8.30
N LEU A 390 -16.48 -4.48 -8.65
CA LEU A 390 -17.96 -4.46 -8.69
C LEU A 390 -18.51 -5.39 -9.78
N VAL A 391 -18.00 -5.26 -11.01
CA VAL A 391 -18.42 -6.09 -12.13
C VAL A 391 -18.11 -7.57 -11.89
N LEU A 392 -16.92 -7.87 -11.38
CA LEU A 392 -16.52 -9.23 -11.07
C LEU A 392 -17.44 -9.86 -10.01
N SER A 393 -17.64 -9.16 -8.88
CA SER A 393 -18.45 -9.67 -7.76
C SER A 393 -19.91 -9.86 -8.16
N PHE A 394 -20.47 -8.91 -8.92
CA PHE A 394 -21.83 -9.04 -9.45
C PHE A 394 -21.95 -10.19 -10.46
N GLY A 395 -20.98 -10.31 -11.37
CA GLY A 395 -20.95 -11.41 -12.36
C GLY A 395 -20.88 -12.77 -11.70
N ILE A 396 -20.05 -12.92 -10.64
CA ILE A 396 -19.95 -14.16 -9.85
C ILE A 396 -21.28 -14.43 -9.13
N SER A 397 -21.93 -13.42 -8.54
CA SER A 397 -23.23 -13.55 -7.87
C SER A 397 -24.28 -14.10 -8.82
N VAL A 398 -24.38 -13.53 -10.02
CA VAL A 398 -25.30 -14.00 -11.07
C VAL A 398 -24.95 -15.43 -11.51
N GLY A 399 -23.66 -15.71 -11.71
CA GLY A 399 -23.18 -17.05 -12.07
C GLY A 399 -23.52 -18.12 -11.02
N VAL A 400 -23.36 -17.81 -9.74
CA VAL A 400 -23.75 -18.67 -8.62
C VAL A 400 -25.26 -18.90 -8.60
N GLY A 401 -26.05 -17.83 -8.77
CA GLY A 401 -27.53 -17.95 -8.84
C GLY A 401 -28.01 -18.88 -9.96
N ILE A 402 -27.41 -18.75 -11.15
CA ILE A 402 -27.71 -19.63 -12.28
C ILE A 402 -27.25 -21.07 -11.99
N GLY A 403 -26.00 -21.25 -11.56
CA GLY A 403 -25.42 -22.57 -11.32
C GLY A 403 -26.19 -23.40 -10.29
N PHE A 404 -26.51 -22.80 -9.13
CA PHE A 404 -27.27 -23.47 -8.08
C PHE A 404 -28.78 -23.52 -8.35
N GLY A 405 -29.33 -22.62 -9.21
CA GLY A 405 -30.71 -22.60 -9.62
C GLY A 405 -31.06 -23.66 -10.68
N ILE A 406 -30.09 -24.12 -11.49
CA ILE A 406 -30.34 -25.09 -12.57
C ILE A 406 -30.85 -26.44 -12.03
N TYR A 407 -30.28 -26.97 -10.98
CA TYR A 407 -30.63 -28.29 -10.43
C TYR A 407 -32.07 -28.33 -9.93
N PRO A 408 -32.58 -27.42 -9.05
CA PRO A 408 -34.00 -27.37 -8.67
C PRO A 408 -34.93 -27.16 -9.83
N ALA A 409 -34.57 -26.27 -10.75
CA ALA A 409 -35.38 -26.00 -11.95
C ALA A 409 -35.55 -27.24 -12.84
N MET A 410 -34.51 -28.01 -13.05
CA MET A 410 -34.59 -29.27 -13.78
C MET A 410 -35.43 -30.31 -13.02
N ARG A 411 -35.33 -30.41 -11.72
CA ARG A 411 -36.13 -31.30 -10.89
C ARG A 411 -37.63 -30.95 -10.99
N ALA A 412 -37.96 -29.67 -10.89
CA ALA A 412 -39.34 -29.18 -11.11
C ALA A 412 -39.92 -29.58 -12.48
N SER A 413 -39.10 -29.47 -13.54
CA SER A 413 -39.53 -29.76 -14.89
C SER A 413 -39.79 -31.25 -15.17
N LYS A 414 -39.20 -32.16 -14.37
CA LYS A 414 -39.31 -33.60 -14.47
C LYS A 414 -40.48 -34.19 -13.68
N LEU A 415 -41.21 -33.40 -12.90
CA LEU A 415 -42.36 -33.86 -12.13
C LEU A 415 -43.42 -34.46 -13.03
N ASP A 416 -43.93 -35.65 -12.66
CA ASP A 416 -45.02 -36.31 -13.38
C ASP A 416 -46.36 -35.61 -13.05
N PRO A 417 -47.11 -35.12 -14.03
CA PRO A 417 -48.42 -34.45 -13.79
C PRO A 417 -49.41 -35.31 -13.00
N ILE A 418 -49.38 -36.63 -13.24
CA ILE A 418 -50.35 -37.54 -12.59
C ILE A 418 -50.04 -37.66 -11.09
N ILE A 419 -48.74 -37.83 -10.76
CA ILE A 419 -48.29 -37.94 -9.37
C ILE A 419 -48.45 -36.59 -8.67
N ALA A 420 -48.16 -35.47 -9.34
CA ALA A 420 -48.24 -34.12 -8.79
C ALA A 420 -49.68 -33.70 -8.44
N LEU A 421 -50.68 -34.20 -9.17
CA LEU A 421 -52.09 -33.93 -8.91
C LEU A 421 -52.69 -34.83 -7.80
N ARG A 422 -52.03 -35.95 -7.49
CA ARG A 422 -52.43 -36.90 -6.43
C ARG A 422 -51.81 -36.57 -5.05
N HIS A 423 -50.88 -35.63 -5.02
CA HIS A 423 -50.25 -35.17 -3.81
C HIS A 423 -51.19 -34.21 -3.08
N GLU A 424 -51.70 -34.63 -1.90
CA GLU A 424 -52.40 -33.77 -0.94
C GLU A 424 -51.41 -32.81 -0.24
#